data_d8da970b39c33af95beaeb22531b21f8
#
_entry.id   d8da970b39c33af95beaeb22531b21f8
#
_cell.length_a   1.000
_cell.length_b   1.000
_cell.length_c   1.000
_cell.angle_alpha   90.00
_cell.angle_beta   90.00
_cell.angle_gamma   90.00
#
_symmetry.space_group_name_H-M   'P 1'
#
loop_
_entity.id
_entity.type
_entity.pdbx_description
1 polymer ?
#
loop_
_entity_poly.entity_id
_entity_poly.type
_entity_poly.pdbx_seq_one_letter_code
_entity_poly.pdbx_strand_id
1 'polypeptide(L)'
;RSHGAVPAFLGYQGYPASLCISVNEQVVHGFPSPRLLEEGDIVSVDMGVVFEGFVGDAARTFPVGKVSEEACKLMRVTEESLYVGIEQARAGNDVYAIGMAVQNYVEAAGFNVVRQYVGHGVGAKMHEKPEVPNYHPGGRGLTLRNGMVIAIEPMVTAGSYEVDVLEDKWTAVTRDRRLAAHFEHSVAITPDGPRILSISDRGLNRTTIGC
;
A
#
# COMPACT_ATOMS: atom_id res chain seq x y z
N ARG A 1 3.68 13.54 17.04
CA ARG A 1 3.39 14.89 17.62
C ARG A 1 4.61 15.44 18.37
N SER A 2 5.42 14.61 19.01
CA SER A 2 6.64 15.04 19.70
C SER A 2 7.67 15.75 18.79
N HIS A 3 7.59 15.51 17.47
CA HIS A 3 8.47 16.12 16.46
C HIS A 3 7.73 17.14 15.56
N GLY A 4 6.56 17.66 16.00
CA GLY A 4 5.78 18.63 15.23
C GLY A 4 4.98 18.01 14.06
N ALA A 5 5.00 16.68 13.90
CA ALA A 5 4.22 16.00 12.89
C ALA A 5 2.76 15.77 13.34
N VAL A 6 1.83 15.75 12.36
CA VAL A 6 0.42 15.48 12.60
C VAL A 6 -0.07 14.29 11.74
N PRO A 7 -1.03 13.47 12.24
CA PRO A 7 -1.63 12.41 11.44
C PRO A 7 -2.34 13.00 10.23
N ALA A 8 -2.08 12.45 9.03
CA ALA A 8 -2.70 12.93 7.80
C ALA A 8 -4.14 12.42 7.61
N PHE A 9 -4.44 11.24 8.12
CA PHE A 9 -5.76 10.60 7.91
C PHE A 9 -6.85 11.15 8.81
N LEU A 10 -6.52 11.57 10.05
CA LEU A 10 -7.52 12.04 11.00
C LEU A 10 -8.26 13.28 10.48
N GLY A 11 -9.55 13.13 10.21
CA GLY A 11 -10.42 14.17 9.64
C GLY A 11 -10.33 14.31 8.12
N TYR A 12 -9.41 13.62 7.45
CA TYR A 12 -9.33 13.63 5.99
C TYR A 12 -10.59 13.04 5.37
N GLN A 13 -11.34 13.84 4.62
CA GLN A 13 -12.65 13.48 4.06
C GLN A 13 -13.64 12.90 5.09
N GLY A 14 -13.44 13.20 6.40
CA GLY A 14 -14.25 12.69 7.49
C GLY A 14 -13.77 11.36 8.08
N TYR A 15 -12.60 10.85 7.68
CA TYR A 15 -12.02 9.63 8.27
C TYR A 15 -11.77 9.82 9.77
N PRO A 16 -12.22 8.87 10.64
CA PRO A 16 -12.28 9.14 12.09
C PRO A 16 -11.00 8.81 12.86
N ALA A 17 -9.99 8.20 12.24
CA ALA A 17 -8.81 7.68 12.93
C ALA A 17 -7.49 8.25 12.39
N SER A 18 -6.42 8.10 13.17
CA SER A 18 -5.05 8.53 12.79
C SER A 18 -4.31 7.51 11.94
N LEU A 19 -4.77 6.26 11.94
CA LEU A 19 -4.21 5.12 11.21
C LEU A 19 -5.33 4.35 10.55
N CYS A 20 -5.05 3.70 9.40
CA CYS A 20 -5.90 2.63 8.92
C CYS A 20 -5.37 1.30 9.49
N ILE A 21 -6.27 0.50 10.07
CA ILE A 21 -5.97 -0.83 10.62
C ILE A 21 -6.91 -1.82 9.96
N SER A 22 -6.38 -2.63 9.07
CA SER A 22 -7.16 -3.58 8.27
C SER A 22 -6.71 -5.01 8.61
N VAL A 23 -7.65 -5.87 9.04
CA VAL A 23 -7.36 -7.21 9.55
C VAL A 23 -7.91 -8.25 8.58
N ASN A 24 -7.09 -9.24 8.21
CA ASN A 24 -7.42 -10.42 7.40
C ASN A 24 -8.03 -10.06 6.02
N GLU A 25 -9.35 -10.20 5.87
CA GLU A 25 -10.10 -9.89 4.64
C GLU A 25 -10.28 -8.39 4.40
N GLN A 26 -9.95 -7.55 5.38
CA GLN A 26 -9.95 -6.10 5.20
C GLN A 26 -8.74 -5.68 4.37
N VAL A 27 -9.00 -5.02 3.27
CA VAL A 27 -7.98 -4.60 2.30
C VAL A 27 -7.32 -3.31 2.75
N VAL A 28 -8.13 -2.23 2.86
CA VAL A 28 -7.69 -0.88 3.25
C VAL A 28 -8.80 -0.15 4.01
N HIS A 29 -8.46 0.97 4.62
CA HIS A 29 -9.35 1.92 5.30
C HIS A 29 -10.12 1.36 6.50
N GLY A 30 -9.71 0.21 7.04
CA GLY A 30 -10.26 -0.30 8.30
C GLY A 30 -9.92 0.62 9.49
N PHE A 31 -10.77 0.64 10.52
CA PHE A 31 -10.55 1.47 11.71
C PHE A 31 -9.83 0.71 12.82
N PRO A 32 -9.00 1.38 13.63
CA PRO A 32 -8.66 0.89 14.96
C PRO A 32 -9.94 0.60 15.74
N SER A 33 -10.09 -0.61 16.23
CA SER A 33 -11.30 -1.07 16.89
C SER A 33 -10.96 -1.81 18.20
N PRO A 34 -11.94 -2.07 19.09
CA PRO A 34 -11.71 -2.90 20.29
C PRO A 34 -11.54 -4.39 20.00
N ARG A 35 -11.57 -4.82 18.73
CA ARG A 35 -11.27 -6.20 18.35
C ARG A 35 -9.89 -6.59 18.88
N LEU A 36 -9.83 -7.68 19.63
CA LEU A 36 -8.57 -8.31 20.01
C LEU A 36 -7.99 -9.05 18.81
N LEU A 37 -6.71 -8.85 18.57
CA LEU A 37 -5.99 -9.62 17.57
C LEU A 37 -5.70 -11.01 18.11
N GLU A 38 -5.86 -12.02 17.27
CA GLU A 38 -5.64 -13.42 17.59
C GLU A 38 -4.42 -13.98 16.84
N GLU A 39 -3.80 -15.01 17.39
CA GLU A 39 -2.74 -15.73 16.68
C GLU A 39 -3.29 -16.28 15.35
N GLY A 40 -2.59 -16.00 14.27
CA GLY A 40 -3.03 -16.34 12.92
C GLY A 40 -3.57 -15.15 12.12
N ASP A 41 -3.94 -14.04 12.76
CA ASP A 41 -4.33 -12.81 12.06
C ASP A 41 -3.15 -12.22 11.28
N ILE A 42 -3.45 -11.55 10.18
CA ILE A 42 -2.56 -10.59 9.52
C ILE A 42 -3.17 -9.20 9.60
N VAL A 43 -2.35 -8.18 9.86
CA VAL A 43 -2.81 -6.82 10.11
C VAL A 43 -2.06 -5.84 9.23
N SER A 44 -2.76 -5.18 8.33
CA SER A 44 -2.22 -4.05 7.56
C SER A 44 -2.37 -2.78 8.38
N VAL A 45 -1.25 -2.13 8.63
CA VAL A 45 -1.16 -0.82 9.28
C VAL A 45 -0.71 0.17 8.22
N ASP A 46 -1.55 1.17 7.99
CA ASP A 46 -1.29 2.24 7.04
C ASP A 46 -1.28 3.58 7.79
N MET A 47 -0.27 4.40 7.51
CA MET A 47 -0.02 5.65 8.21
C MET A 47 0.38 6.79 7.26
N GLY A 48 -0.42 7.85 7.27
CA GLY A 48 -0.07 9.13 6.67
C GLY A 48 0.36 10.16 7.74
N VAL A 49 1.42 10.89 7.47
CA VAL A 49 1.96 11.91 8.37
C VAL A 49 2.22 13.21 7.61
N VAL A 50 1.75 14.34 8.16
CA VAL A 50 2.12 15.68 7.66
C VAL A 50 3.25 16.23 8.52
N PHE A 51 4.35 16.60 7.89
CA PHE A 51 5.49 17.23 8.52
C PHE A 51 6.04 18.35 7.63
N GLU A 52 6.21 19.55 8.19
CA GLU A 52 6.71 20.74 7.47
C GLU A 52 5.98 21.03 6.15
N GLY A 53 4.66 20.74 6.11
CA GLY A 53 3.81 21.00 4.94
C GLY A 53 3.84 19.91 3.87
N PHE A 54 4.54 18.80 4.08
CA PHE A 54 4.56 17.65 3.19
C PHE A 54 3.97 16.41 3.85
N VAL A 55 3.41 15.54 3.02
CA VAL A 55 2.85 14.25 3.43
C VAL A 55 3.85 13.14 3.14
N GLY A 56 4.09 12.28 4.13
CA GLY A 56 4.69 10.98 3.95
C GLY A 56 3.65 9.90 4.19
N ASP A 57 3.64 8.88 3.33
CA ASP A 57 2.66 7.80 3.33
C ASP A 57 3.35 6.45 3.25
N ALA A 58 2.87 5.47 4.03
CA ALA A 58 3.43 4.13 4.04
C ALA A 58 2.50 3.12 4.70
N ALA A 59 2.43 1.92 4.15
CA ALA A 59 1.70 0.81 4.73
C ALA A 59 2.53 -0.47 4.81
N ARG A 60 2.20 -1.31 5.79
CA ARG A 60 2.78 -2.63 5.95
C ARG A 60 1.82 -3.60 6.62
N THR A 61 1.83 -4.85 6.14
CA THR A 61 1.11 -5.96 6.77
C THR A 61 2.04 -6.75 7.70
N PHE A 62 1.56 -7.05 8.89
CA PHE A 62 2.28 -7.77 9.95
C PHE A 62 1.54 -9.06 10.31
N PRO A 63 2.26 -10.17 10.59
CA PRO A 63 1.66 -11.36 11.17
C PRO A 63 1.44 -11.18 12.69
N VAL A 64 0.39 -11.79 13.22
CA VAL A 64 0.14 -11.88 14.65
C VAL A 64 0.45 -13.31 15.11
N GLY A 65 1.56 -13.49 15.80
CA GLY A 65 2.03 -14.83 16.18
C GLY A 65 2.34 -15.69 14.95
N LYS A 66 1.99 -16.99 15.03
CA LYS A 66 2.18 -17.92 13.92
C LYS A 66 0.98 -17.85 12.97
N VAL A 67 1.23 -17.53 11.71
CA VAL A 67 0.20 -17.44 10.66
C VAL A 67 0.30 -18.63 9.69
N SER A 68 -0.71 -18.82 8.85
CA SER A 68 -0.72 -19.88 7.83
C SER A 68 0.35 -19.66 6.74
N GLU A 69 0.75 -20.76 6.06
CA GLU A 69 1.67 -20.68 4.92
C GLU A 69 1.12 -19.78 3.78
N GLU A 70 -0.21 -19.79 3.57
CA GLU A 70 -0.87 -18.91 2.61
C GLU A 70 -0.72 -17.44 3.00
N ALA A 71 -0.93 -17.09 4.27
CA ALA A 71 -0.76 -15.73 4.78
C ALA A 71 0.70 -15.26 4.65
N CYS A 72 1.66 -16.13 5.00
CA CYS A 72 3.08 -15.86 4.82
C CYS A 72 3.44 -15.58 3.36
N LYS A 73 2.98 -16.43 2.45
CA LYS A 73 3.21 -16.29 1.02
C LYS A 73 2.56 -15.02 0.49
N LEU A 74 1.32 -14.72 0.92
CA LEU A 74 0.60 -13.51 0.52
C LEU A 74 1.37 -12.25 0.91
N MET A 75 1.74 -12.10 2.18
CA MET A 75 2.49 -10.95 2.67
C MET A 75 3.83 -10.78 1.94
N ARG A 76 4.59 -11.87 1.78
CA ARG A 76 5.88 -11.83 1.08
C ARG A 76 5.71 -11.40 -0.37
N VAL A 77 4.77 -12.00 -1.11
CA VAL A 77 4.53 -11.67 -2.52
C VAL A 77 4.07 -10.21 -2.66
N THR A 78 3.24 -9.71 -1.74
CA THR A 78 2.80 -8.32 -1.75
C THR A 78 3.97 -7.36 -1.53
N GLU A 79 4.82 -7.62 -0.53
CA GLU A 79 6.02 -6.81 -0.26
C GLU A 79 7.00 -6.85 -1.44
N GLU A 80 7.29 -8.03 -1.99
CA GLU A 80 8.19 -8.19 -3.15
C GLU A 80 7.63 -7.47 -4.38
N SER A 81 6.32 -7.55 -4.64
CA SER A 81 5.67 -6.89 -5.76
C SER A 81 5.79 -5.36 -5.68
N LEU A 82 5.75 -4.78 -4.47
CA LEU A 82 6.00 -3.36 -4.25
C LEU A 82 7.39 -2.96 -4.76
N TYR A 83 8.44 -3.70 -4.40
CA TYR A 83 9.81 -3.40 -4.87
C TYR A 83 9.96 -3.61 -6.37
N VAL A 84 9.33 -4.63 -6.94
CA VAL A 84 9.30 -4.84 -8.40
C VAL A 84 8.63 -3.65 -9.11
N GLY A 85 7.55 -3.11 -8.55
CA GLY A 85 6.90 -1.90 -9.03
C GLY A 85 7.80 -0.66 -8.91
N ILE A 86 8.47 -0.49 -7.75
CA ILE A 86 9.37 0.65 -7.50
C ILE A 86 10.50 0.70 -8.53
N GLU A 87 11.06 -0.43 -8.95
CA GLU A 87 12.10 -0.48 -9.97
C GLU A 87 11.68 0.14 -11.31
N GLN A 88 10.37 0.14 -11.62
CA GLN A 88 9.80 0.76 -12.81
C GLN A 88 9.57 2.27 -12.68
N ALA A 89 9.63 2.82 -11.46
CA ALA A 89 9.38 4.23 -11.16
C ALA A 89 10.58 5.12 -11.58
N ARG A 90 10.88 5.12 -12.89
CA ARG A 90 12.01 5.86 -13.49
C ARG A 90 11.52 6.95 -14.43
N ALA A 91 12.23 8.06 -14.47
CA ALA A 91 11.95 9.13 -15.42
C ALA A 91 11.96 8.60 -16.87
N GLY A 92 10.94 8.96 -17.64
CA GLY A 92 10.73 8.49 -19.01
C GLY A 92 9.85 7.26 -19.13
N ASN A 93 9.69 6.45 -18.08
CA ASN A 93 8.77 5.32 -18.07
C ASN A 93 7.30 5.81 -18.02
N ASP A 94 6.42 4.96 -18.52
CA ASP A 94 4.98 5.10 -18.35
C ASP A 94 4.58 4.67 -16.92
N VAL A 95 3.71 5.42 -16.25
CA VAL A 95 3.23 5.07 -14.90
C VAL A 95 2.58 3.68 -14.84
N TYR A 96 1.95 3.23 -15.93
CA TYR A 96 1.35 1.90 -16.01
C TYR A 96 2.38 0.76 -16.06
N ALA A 97 3.65 1.05 -16.36
CA ALA A 97 4.72 0.06 -16.25
C ALA A 97 4.90 -0.44 -14.79
N ILE A 98 4.63 0.44 -13.81
CA ILE A 98 4.62 0.08 -12.38
C ILE A 98 3.54 -0.99 -12.14
N GLY A 99 2.29 -0.67 -12.50
CA GLY A 99 1.17 -1.58 -12.30
C GLY A 99 1.31 -2.90 -13.06
N MET A 100 1.83 -2.86 -14.29
CA MET A 100 2.10 -4.06 -15.07
C MET A 100 3.11 -4.98 -14.39
N ALA A 101 4.19 -4.42 -13.84
CA ALA A 101 5.21 -5.18 -13.13
C ALA A 101 4.66 -5.81 -11.83
N VAL A 102 3.91 -5.03 -11.03
CA VAL A 102 3.21 -5.52 -9.83
C VAL A 102 2.25 -6.64 -10.18
N GLN A 103 1.34 -6.41 -11.13
CA GLN A 103 0.33 -7.39 -11.54
C GLN A 103 0.96 -8.71 -11.99
N ASN A 104 1.93 -8.65 -12.90
CA ASN A 104 2.59 -9.85 -13.42
C ASN A 104 3.26 -10.67 -12.29
N TYR A 105 3.90 -9.99 -11.32
CA TYR A 105 4.54 -10.65 -10.19
C TYR A 105 3.53 -11.35 -9.29
N VAL A 106 2.46 -10.66 -8.92
CA VAL A 106 1.40 -11.14 -8.03
C VAL A 106 0.62 -12.31 -8.67
N GLU A 107 0.19 -12.16 -9.94
CA GLU A 107 -0.60 -13.17 -10.64
C GLU A 107 0.22 -14.44 -10.93
N ALA A 108 1.53 -14.31 -11.22
CA ALA A 108 2.43 -15.46 -11.35
C ALA A 108 2.57 -16.27 -10.05
N ALA A 109 2.38 -15.64 -8.89
CA ALA A 109 2.37 -16.31 -7.59
C ALA A 109 1.02 -16.95 -7.24
N GLY A 110 -0.04 -16.76 -8.07
CA GLY A 110 -1.39 -17.28 -7.89
C GLY A 110 -2.31 -16.41 -7.02
N PHE A 111 -1.97 -15.14 -6.85
CA PHE A 111 -2.77 -14.13 -6.15
C PHE A 111 -3.37 -13.12 -7.12
N ASN A 112 -4.17 -12.18 -6.63
CA ASN A 112 -4.79 -11.14 -7.44
C ASN A 112 -4.54 -9.75 -6.88
N VAL A 113 -4.52 -8.75 -7.78
CA VAL A 113 -4.33 -7.34 -7.42
C VAL A 113 -5.68 -6.63 -7.41
N VAL A 114 -5.97 -5.92 -6.35
CA VAL A 114 -7.16 -5.06 -6.24
C VAL A 114 -7.10 -3.95 -7.30
N ARG A 115 -8.24 -3.66 -7.94
CA ARG A 115 -8.35 -2.69 -9.03
C ARG A 115 -9.10 -1.43 -8.68
N GLN A 116 -9.86 -1.45 -7.59
CA GLN A 116 -10.74 -0.37 -7.14
C GLN A 116 -9.96 0.76 -6.43
N TYR A 117 -8.83 0.42 -5.85
CA TYR A 117 -7.92 1.32 -5.18
C TYR A 117 -6.56 1.31 -5.87
N VAL A 118 -5.95 2.48 -5.94
CA VAL A 118 -4.70 2.71 -6.68
C VAL A 118 -3.81 3.66 -5.93
N GLY A 119 -2.52 3.59 -6.15
CA GLY A 119 -1.56 4.57 -5.67
C GLY A 119 -1.77 5.95 -6.31
N HIS A 120 -1.05 6.92 -5.83
CA HIS A 120 -1.27 8.32 -6.18
C HIS A 120 0.01 9.16 -6.09
N GLY A 121 -0.03 10.36 -6.66
CA GLY A 121 0.94 11.39 -6.32
C GLY A 121 0.80 11.78 -4.85
N VAL A 122 1.89 12.09 -4.17
CA VAL A 122 1.91 12.55 -2.78
C VAL A 122 2.92 13.70 -2.64
N GLY A 123 2.55 14.72 -1.87
CA GLY A 123 3.40 15.90 -1.73
C GLY A 123 2.84 16.86 -0.69
N ALA A 124 2.42 18.05 -1.10
CA ALA A 124 1.74 18.99 -0.21
C ALA A 124 0.31 18.52 0.15
N LYS A 125 -0.26 17.64 -0.67
CA LYS A 125 -1.56 17.03 -0.42
C LYS A 125 -1.39 15.51 -0.31
N MET A 126 -2.31 14.89 0.43
CA MET A 126 -2.38 13.44 0.60
C MET A 126 -2.52 12.73 -0.75
N HIS A 127 -3.49 13.15 -1.56
CA HIS A 127 -3.70 12.62 -2.88
C HIS A 127 -3.47 13.70 -3.93
N GLU A 128 -2.48 13.47 -4.78
CA GLU A 128 -2.15 14.29 -5.94
C GLU A 128 -2.18 13.43 -7.22
N LYS A 129 -2.11 14.07 -8.37
CA LYS A 129 -1.89 13.36 -9.64
C LYS A 129 -0.41 12.97 -9.79
N PRO A 130 -0.11 11.86 -10.48
CA PRO A 130 -1.02 10.94 -11.17
C PRO A 130 -1.64 9.88 -10.25
N GLU A 131 -2.67 9.19 -10.73
CA GLU A 131 -3.05 7.86 -10.22
C GLU A 131 -1.96 6.86 -10.63
N VAL A 132 -1.66 5.92 -9.72
CA VAL A 132 -0.64 4.88 -9.88
C VAL A 132 -1.29 3.50 -9.71
N PRO A 133 -1.93 2.95 -10.74
CA PRO A 133 -2.56 1.63 -10.66
C PRO A 133 -1.54 0.53 -10.33
N ASN A 134 -1.97 -0.47 -9.55
CA ASN A 134 -1.18 -1.67 -9.27
C ASN A 134 -1.39 -2.78 -10.32
N TYR A 135 -2.08 -2.47 -11.40
CA TYR A 135 -2.37 -3.31 -12.55
C TYR A 135 -2.24 -2.49 -13.83
N HIS A 136 -2.22 -3.14 -14.99
CA HIS A 136 -2.21 -2.45 -16.28
C HIS A 136 -3.65 -2.18 -16.76
N PRO A 137 -4.14 -0.92 -16.72
CA PRO A 137 -5.53 -0.60 -17.08
C PRO A 137 -5.78 -0.58 -18.59
N GLY A 138 -4.76 -0.81 -19.40
CA GLY A 138 -4.82 -0.70 -20.85
C GLY A 138 -4.38 0.69 -21.36
N GLY A 139 -3.89 0.74 -22.60
CA GLY A 139 -3.46 1.98 -23.23
C GLY A 139 -2.13 2.51 -22.68
N ARG A 140 -2.01 3.82 -22.63
CA ARG A 140 -0.79 4.55 -22.19
C ARG A 140 -1.13 5.52 -21.07
N GLY A 141 -0.34 5.46 -20.01
CA GLY A 141 -0.44 6.34 -18.86
C GLY A 141 0.40 7.63 -19.00
N LEU A 142 0.58 8.30 -17.88
CA LEU A 142 1.43 9.50 -17.79
C LEU A 142 2.90 9.10 -17.79
N THR A 143 3.74 9.84 -18.50
CA THR A 143 5.20 9.68 -18.46
C THR A 143 5.75 10.26 -17.16
N LEU A 144 6.46 9.42 -16.40
CA LEU A 144 7.12 9.81 -15.15
C LEU A 144 8.26 10.81 -15.42
N ARG A 145 8.43 11.77 -14.52
CA ARG A 145 9.45 12.82 -14.62
C ARG A 145 10.20 12.97 -13.30
N ASN A 146 11.45 13.39 -13.40
CA ASN A 146 12.23 13.75 -12.22
C ASN A 146 11.51 14.80 -11.37
N GLY A 147 11.56 14.62 -10.05
CA GLY A 147 10.90 15.48 -9.07
C GLY A 147 9.47 15.08 -8.71
N MET A 148 8.86 14.12 -9.43
CA MET A 148 7.60 13.52 -8.98
C MET A 148 7.82 12.67 -7.74
N VAL A 149 6.85 12.73 -6.81
CA VAL A 149 6.75 11.81 -5.67
C VAL A 149 5.41 11.11 -5.75
N ILE A 150 5.43 9.79 -5.66
CA ILE A 150 4.25 8.93 -5.81
C ILE A 150 4.19 7.89 -4.68
N ALA A 151 2.99 7.55 -4.24
CA ALA A 151 2.71 6.37 -3.44
C ALA A 151 2.54 5.16 -4.38
N ILE A 152 3.30 4.10 -4.12
CA ILE A 152 3.16 2.80 -4.78
C ILE A 152 2.69 1.83 -3.71
N GLU A 153 1.49 1.28 -3.86
CA GLU A 153 0.75 0.64 -2.77
C GLU A 153 -0.01 -0.61 -3.23
N PRO A 154 0.66 -1.71 -3.61
CA PRO A 154 -0.02 -2.93 -3.97
C PRO A 154 -0.91 -3.46 -2.85
N MET A 155 -2.18 -3.65 -3.19
CA MET A 155 -3.19 -4.34 -2.40
C MET A 155 -3.46 -5.68 -3.07
N VAL A 156 -3.10 -6.77 -2.39
CA VAL A 156 -3.11 -8.13 -2.96
C VAL A 156 -4.06 -9.02 -2.18
N THR A 157 -4.83 -9.83 -2.89
CA THR A 157 -5.84 -10.73 -2.33
C THR A 157 -5.48 -12.18 -2.58
N ALA A 158 -5.76 -13.05 -1.61
CA ALA A 158 -5.59 -14.49 -1.76
C ALA A 158 -6.65 -15.12 -2.69
N GLY A 159 -7.77 -14.43 -2.90
CA GLY A 159 -8.88 -14.84 -3.76
C GLY A 159 -9.16 -13.87 -4.90
N SER A 160 -10.45 -13.56 -5.11
CA SER A 160 -10.86 -12.58 -6.13
C SER A 160 -10.32 -11.19 -5.84
N TYR A 161 -10.02 -10.42 -6.89
CA TYR A 161 -9.61 -9.00 -6.76
C TYR A 161 -10.77 -8.06 -6.41
N GLU A 162 -12.00 -8.56 -6.43
CA GLU A 162 -13.18 -7.76 -6.17
C GLU A 162 -13.32 -7.43 -4.68
N VAL A 163 -13.73 -6.19 -4.40
CA VAL A 163 -13.90 -5.68 -3.05
C VAL A 163 -15.27 -5.04 -2.87
N ASP A 164 -15.79 -5.10 -1.65
CA ASP A 164 -16.99 -4.43 -1.20
C ASP A 164 -16.63 -3.44 -0.08
N VAL A 165 -17.38 -2.35 0.03
CA VAL A 165 -17.23 -1.39 1.13
C VAL A 165 -18.28 -1.68 2.19
N LEU A 166 -17.88 -1.75 3.47
CA LEU A 166 -18.77 -2.01 4.58
C LEU A 166 -19.73 -0.83 4.85
N GLU A 167 -20.70 -1.03 5.74
CA GLU A 167 -21.71 -0.03 6.12
C GLU A 167 -21.09 1.23 6.74
N ASP A 168 -19.89 1.13 7.30
CA ASP A 168 -19.11 2.27 7.81
C ASP A 168 -18.64 3.23 6.70
N LYS A 169 -18.83 2.86 5.43
CA LYS A 169 -18.50 3.62 4.21
C LYS A 169 -16.99 3.80 3.96
N TRP A 170 -16.15 3.12 4.72
CA TRP A 170 -14.69 3.22 4.63
C TRP A 170 -14.02 1.86 4.42
N THR A 171 -14.28 0.92 5.32
CA THR A 171 -13.57 -0.37 5.32
C THR A 171 -13.86 -1.14 4.04
N ALA A 172 -12.84 -1.30 3.21
CA ALA A 172 -12.89 -2.16 2.04
C ALA A 172 -12.52 -3.59 2.43
N VAL A 173 -13.31 -4.55 1.99
CA VAL A 173 -13.10 -5.98 2.28
C VAL A 173 -13.12 -6.78 0.98
N THR A 174 -12.39 -7.88 0.92
CA THR A 174 -12.49 -8.82 -0.19
C THR A 174 -13.91 -9.39 -0.25
N ARG A 175 -14.49 -9.44 -1.47
CA ARG A 175 -15.86 -9.95 -1.65
C ARG A 175 -16.02 -11.41 -1.24
N ASP A 176 -14.99 -12.20 -1.45
CA ASP A 176 -14.93 -13.62 -1.09
C ASP A 176 -14.47 -13.89 0.35
N ARG A 177 -14.15 -12.84 1.11
CA ARG A 177 -13.69 -12.88 2.50
C ARG A 177 -12.37 -13.64 2.71
N ARG A 178 -11.58 -13.81 1.65
CA ARG A 178 -10.23 -14.34 1.76
C ARG A 178 -9.25 -13.23 2.16
N LEU A 179 -8.06 -13.62 2.62
CA LEU A 179 -7.03 -12.72 3.12
C LEU A 179 -6.61 -11.66 2.09
N ALA A 180 -6.29 -10.47 2.58
CA ALA A 180 -5.65 -9.40 1.82
C ALA A 180 -4.40 -8.89 2.54
N ALA A 181 -3.43 -8.39 1.78
CA ALA A 181 -2.23 -7.73 2.31
C ALA A 181 -2.00 -6.42 1.56
N HIS A 182 -1.47 -5.44 2.28
CA HIS A 182 -1.17 -4.11 1.78
C HIS A 182 0.24 -3.68 2.19
N PHE A 183 1.05 -3.26 1.23
CA PHE A 183 2.37 -2.67 1.47
C PHE A 183 2.51 -1.42 0.61
N GLU A 184 3.18 -0.41 1.14
CA GLU A 184 3.28 0.88 0.49
C GLU A 184 4.57 1.60 0.81
N HIS A 185 5.05 2.36 -0.18
CA HIS A 185 6.09 3.34 0.00
C HIS A 185 5.82 4.63 -0.79
N SER A 186 6.16 5.77 -0.17
CA SER A 186 6.37 7.04 -0.88
C SER A 186 7.71 6.99 -1.61
N VAL A 187 7.70 7.24 -2.93
CA VAL A 187 8.85 7.08 -3.82
C VAL A 187 9.08 8.34 -4.64
N ALA A 188 10.28 8.91 -4.57
CA ALA A 188 10.70 10.01 -5.43
C ALA A 188 11.32 9.49 -6.73
N ILE A 189 10.93 10.09 -7.85
CA ILE A 189 11.55 9.86 -9.15
C ILE A 189 12.76 10.78 -9.26
N THR A 190 13.97 10.22 -9.34
CA THR A 190 15.22 11.00 -9.43
C THR A 190 16.02 10.66 -10.70
N PRO A 191 16.98 11.49 -11.08
CA PRO A 191 17.87 11.18 -12.23
C PRO A 191 18.62 9.85 -12.07
N ASP A 192 18.93 9.45 -10.82
CA ASP A 192 19.65 8.22 -10.49
C ASP A 192 18.72 7.01 -10.35
N GLY A 193 17.39 7.20 -10.49
CA GLY A 193 16.35 6.18 -10.35
C GLY A 193 15.41 6.46 -9.18
N PRO A 194 14.55 5.50 -8.83
CA PRO A 194 13.59 5.66 -7.75
C PRO A 194 14.29 5.71 -6.39
N ARG A 195 13.86 6.65 -5.54
CA ARG A 195 14.32 6.77 -4.16
C ARG A 195 13.15 6.61 -3.21
N ILE A 196 13.19 5.60 -2.37
CA ILE A 196 12.17 5.38 -1.33
C ILE A 196 12.39 6.42 -0.22
N LEU A 197 11.32 7.17 0.11
CA LEU A 197 11.36 8.22 1.12
C LEU A 197 10.86 7.76 2.49
N SER A 198 10.01 6.73 2.53
CA SER A 198 9.36 6.19 3.73
C SER A 198 10.13 5.02 4.36
N ILE A 199 11.44 4.92 4.11
CA ILE A 199 12.33 3.95 4.78
C ILE A 199 12.99 4.63 5.98
N SER A 200 13.04 3.91 7.12
CA SER A 200 13.78 4.32 8.31
C SER A 200 15.25 3.93 8.21
N ASP A 201 16.15 4.88 8.51
CA ASP A 201 17.59 4.62 8.66
C ASP A 201 17.92 3.66 9.82
N ARG A 202 16.94 3.36 10.69
CA ARG A 202 17.09 2.50 11.88
C ARG A 202 16.89 1.01 11.59
N GLY A 203 16.99 0.56 10.33
CA GLY A 203 17.04 -0.87 9.98
C GLY A 203 15.68 -1.59 9.99
N LEU A 204 14.56 -0.87 9.93
CA LEU A 204 13.24 -1.45 9.62
C LEU A 204 13.11 -1.82 8.12
N ASN A 205 14.24 -1.79 7.43
CA ASN A 205 14.35 -2.16 6.03
C ASN A 205 14.23 -3.68 5.91
N ARG A 206 13.24 -4.16 5.19
CA ARG A 206 13.01 -5.58 4.91
C ARG A 206 13.17 -6.44 6.18
N THR A 207 12.39 -6.19 7.20
CA THR A 207 12.22 -7.20 8.24
C THR A 207 11.70 -8.43 7.54
N THR A 208 12.51 -9.47 7.47
CA THR A 208 12.07 -10.80 7.02
C THR A 208 10.74 -11.04 7.69
N ILE A 209 9.66 -11.18 6.88
CA ILE A 209 8.36 -11.54 7.43
C ILE A 209 8.64 -12.84 8.17
N GLY A 210 8.67 -12.76 9.51
CA GLY A 210 8.97 -13.89 10.36
C GLY A 210 7.79 -14.85 10.33
N CYS A 211 7.85 -15.78 9.42
CA CYS A 211 6.88 -16.86 9.26
C CYS A 211 7.48 -18.18 9.73
#